data_ea68dc1e8a8c7af7b00e4636bc4da2a6
#
_entry.id   ea68dc1e8a8c7af7b00e4636bc4da2a6
#
_cell.length_a   1.000
_cell.length_b   1.000
_cell.length_c   1.000
_cell.angle_alpha   90.00
_cell.angle_beta   90.00
_cell.angle_gamma   90.00
#
_symmetry.space_group_name_H-M   'P 1'
#
loop_
_entity.id
_entity.type
_entity.pdbx_description
1 polymer ?
#
loop_
_entity_poly.entity_id
_entity_poly.type
_entity_poly.pdbx_seq_one_letter_code
_entity_poly.pdbx_strand_id
1 'polypeptide(L)'
;RRLADGRDMCAQEWLTGKILTPYDMNRKQIINILSRLHRSRPLMTQLTRLGYSLETPFDLLQAWLKDAPESLKNNQYLRMVVEDLRGSLPNFREDYATIVHGDVRHSNWIETESGLVYLVDWDSVRLTDRMFDVAHMLCHYIPDYQWKEWLTYYGYKYNQIVINKLFWYAQLSFLSQIAKYYTNEDLENVNREIYALRIFRDKYGKKR
;
A
#
# COMPACT_ATOMS: atom_id res chain seq x y z
N ARG A 1 -7.76 27.09 -1.88
CA ARG A 1 -8.71 28.19 -2.25
C ARG A 1 -9.66 27.70 -3.32
N ARG A 2 -10.87 28.26 -3.35
CA ARG A 2 -11.84 27.96 -4.40
C ARG A 2 -11.72 29.01 -5.50
N LEU A 3 -11.64 28.56 -6.76
CA LEU A 3 -11.63 29.46 -7.92
C LEU A 3 -13.03 30.03 -8.17
N ALA A 4 -13.12 31.12 -8.96
CA ALA A 4 -14.38 31.75 -9.29
C ALA A 4 -15.36 30.84 -10.07
N ASP A 5 -14.84 29.82 -10.76
CA ASP A 5 -15.60 28.78 -11.46
C ASP A 5 -16.02 27.60 -10.58
N GLY A 6 -15.78 27.67 -9.25
CA GLY A 6 -16.17 26.67 -8.28
C GLY A 6 -15.17 25.52 -8.07
N ARG A 7 -14.09 25.46 -8.85
CA ARG A 7 -13.03 24.43 -8.68
C ARG A 7 -12.15 24.74 -7.47
N ASP A 8 -11.74 23.71 -6.77
CA ASP A 8 -10.74 23.84 -5.71
C ASP A 8 -9.33 23.94 -6.31
N MET A 9 -8.54 24.86 -5.78
CA MET A 9 -7.14 25.05 -6.16
C MET A 9 -6.25 24.72 -4.96
N CYS A 10 -5.32 23.80 -5.16
CA CYS A 10 -4.23 23.52 -4.23
C CYS A 10 -2.93 24.11 -4.81
N ALA A 11 -2.17 24.82 -3.98
CA ALA A 11 -0.82 25.25 -4.30
C ALA A 11 0.14 24.50 -3.40
N GLN A 12 1.13 23.84 -4.00
CA GLN A 12 2.18 23.09 -3.30
C GLN A 12 3.55 23.68 -3.64
N GLU A 13 4.48 23.59 -2.71
CA GLU A 13 5.87 23.92 -2.98
C GLU A 13 6.45 22.92 -4.00
N TRP A 14 7.15 23.44 -5.00
CA TRP A 14 7.85 22.58 -5.96
C TRP A 14 9.12 22.02 -5.33
N LEU A 15 9.21 20.70 -5.26
CA LEU A 15 10.40 19.99 -4.78
C LEU A 15 11.32 19.67 -5.96
N THR A 16 12.51 20.27 -5.97
CA THR A 16 13.57 19.91 -6.92
C THR A 16 14.31 18.68 -6.39
N GLY A 17 14.32 17.62 -7.18
CA GLY A 17 14.96 16.35 -6.78
C GLY A 17 14.78 15.27 -7.84
N LYS A 18 15.31 14.10 -7.56
CA LYS A 18 15.14 12.91 -8.40
C LYS A 18 14.10 11.97 -7.80
N ILE A 19 13.29 11.37 -8.66
CA ILE A 19 12.39 10.26 -8.29
C ILE A 19 13.26 9.05 -7.94
N LEU A 20 12.90 8.35 -6.86
CA LEU A 20 13.59 7.12 -6.47
C LEU A 20 13.33 5.98 -7.47
N THR A 21 14.26 5.04 -7.51
CA THR A 21 14.13 3.81 -8.28
C THR A 21 13.64 2.65 -7.40
N PRO A 22 13.15 1.54 -7.97
CA PRO A 22 12.81 0.34 -7.19
C PRO A 22 13.94 -0.16 -6.28
N TYR A 23 15.21 0.02 -6.68
CA TYR A 23 16.39 -0.39 -5.90
C TYR A 23 16.61 0.46 -4.65
N ASP A 24 16.13 1.71 -4.65
CA ASP A 24 16.27 2.62 -3.51
C ASP A 24 15.31 2.28 -2.36
N MET A 25 14.24 1.53 -2.65
CA MET A 25 13.14 1.30 -1.70
C MET A 25 13.53 0.47 -0.46
N ASN A 26 14.69 -0.19 -0.48
CA ASN A 26 15.22 -0.93 0.67
C ASN A 26 16.14 -0.09 1.59
N ARG A 27 16.28 1.20 1.32
CA ARG A 27 17.12 2.08 2.16
C ARG A 27 16.48 2.28 3.54
N LYS A 28 17.30 2.24 4.60
CA LYS A 28 16.85 2.48 6.00
C LYS A 28 16.12 3.80 6.17
N GLN A 29 16.50 4.82 5.38
CA GLN A 29 15.84 6.13 5.38
C GLN A 29 14.35 6.01 5.01
N ILE A 30 14.01 5.21 3.98
CA ILE A 30 12.63 4.95 3.56
C ILE A 30 11.85 4.26 4.67
N ILE A 31 12.44 3.21 5.28
CA ILE A 31 11.81 2.48 6.39
C ILE A 31 11.52 3.43 7.57
N ASN A 32 12.47 4.31 7.90
CA ASN A 32 12.33 5.28 8.99
C ASN A 32 11.21 6.29 8.71
N ILE A 33 11.14 6.84 7.49
CA ILE A 33 10.09 7.80 7.09
C ILE A 33 8.72 7.12 7.22
N LEU A 34 8.57 5.92 6.66
CA LEU A 34 7.33 5.16 6.72
C LEU A 34 6.94 4.81 8.16
N SER A 35 7.90 4.38 8.98
CA SER A 35 7.69 4.08 10.40
C SER A 35 7.27 5.32 11.20
N ARG A 36 7.84 6.49 10.92
CA ARG A 36 7.46 7.76 11.55
C ARG A 36 6.07 8.21 11.15
N LEU A 37 5.74 8.09 9.85
CA LEU A 37 4.40 8.35 9.34
C LEU A 37 3.36 7.54 10.11
N HIS A 38 3.53 6.23 10.16
CA HIS A 38 2.59 5.30 10.80
C HIS A 38 2.50 5.44 12.33
N ARG A 39 3.40 6.20 12.96
CA ARG A 39 3.35 6.53 14.40
C ARG A 39 2.85 7.95 14.67
N SER A 40 2.50 8.70 13.64
CA SER A 40 2.13 10.10 13.78
C SER A 40 0.69 10.25 14.27
N ARG A 41 0.52 10.33 15.59
CA ARG A 41 -0.77 10.63 16.21
C ARG A 41 -1.37 11.98 15.77
N PRO A 42 -0.57 13.07 15.62
CA PRO A 42 -1.11 14.34 15.13
C PRO A 42 -1.76 14.24 13.76
N LEU A 43 -1.11 13.55 12.79
CA LEU A 43 -1.67 13.37 11.44
C LEU A 43 -2.94 12.52 11.48
N MET A 44 -2.95 11.44 12.26
CA MET A 44 -4.15 10.62 12.43
C MET A 44 -5.33 11.45 12.97
N THR A 45 -5.10 12.25 14.02
CA THR A 45 -6.13 13.13 14.59
C THR A 45 -6.62 14.14 13.54
N GLN A 46 -5.73 14.69 12.74
CA GLN A 46 -6.08 15.65 11.68
C GLN A 46 -6.99 15.01 10.62
N LEU A 47 -6.64 13.82 10.13
CA LEU A 47 -7.47 13.11 9.14
C LEU A 47 -8.85 12.77 9.71
N THR A 48 -8.93 12.32 10.96
CA THR A 48 -10.22 12.07 11.62
C THR A 48 -11.08 13.33 11.67
N ARG A 49 -10.48 14.51 11.98
CA ARG A 49 -11.19 15.79 11.95
C ARG A 49 -11.63 16.23 10.56
N LEU A 50 -10.93 15.81 9.53
CA LEU A 50 -11.30 16.03 8.11
C LEU A 50 -12.37 15.05 7.62
N GLY A 51 -12.87 14.16 8.47
CA GLY A 51 -13.95 13.23 8.14
C GLY A 51 -13.50 11.89 7.56
N TYR A 52 -12.19 11.59 7.59
CA TYR A 52 -11.72 10.25 7.22
C TYR A 52 -12.19 9.23 8.24
N SER A 53 -12.86 8.20 7.78
CA SER A 53 -13.27 7.06 8.59
C SER A 53 -12.17 5.98 8.65
N LEU A 54 -12.22 5.20 9.71
CA LEU A 54 -11.37 4.04 9.87
C LEU A 54 -11.83 2.92 8.93
N GLU A 55 -10.90 2.37 8.15
CA GLU A 55 -11.16 1.29 7.21
C GLU A 55 -10.59 -0.04 7.75
N THR A 56 -11.44 -1.02 7.89
CA THR A 56 -11.06 -2.40 8.23
C THR A 56 -10.54 -3.16 6.99
N PRO A 57 -9.90 -4.34 7.14
CA PRO A 57 -9.58 -5.19 6.00
C PRO A 57 -10.78 -5.52 5.12
N PHE A 58 -11.95 -5.67 5.72
CA PHE A 58 -13.20 -5.89 4.98
C PHE A 58 -13.56 -4.67 4.13
N ASP A 59 -13.48 -3.45 4.68
CA ASP A 59 -13.79 -2.22 3.96
C ASP A 59 -12.83 -2.01 2.78
N LEU A 60 -11.54 -2.28 2.96
CA LEU A 60 -10.54 -2.21 1.91
C LEU A 60 -10.84 -3.18 0.76
N LEU A 61 -11.23 -4.41 1.08
CA LEU A 61 -11.63 -5.39 0.07
C LEU A 61 -12.93 -5.00 -0.64
N GLN A 62 -13.90 -4.44 0.09
CA GLN A 62 -15.15 -3.93 -0.48
C GLN A 62 -14.90 -2.72 -1.40
N ALA A 63 -14.00 -1.81 -1.02
CA ALA A 63 -13.60 -0.70 -1.88
C ALA A 63 -13.02 -1.21 -3.21
N TRP A 64 -12.12 -2.19 -3.17
CA TRP A 64 -11.60 -2.81 -4.39
C TRP A 64 -12.74 -3.43 -5.25
N LEU A 65 -13.64 -4.20 -4.63
CA LEU A 65 -14.78 -4.81 -5.34
C LEU A 65 -15.72 -3.79 -5.96
N LYS A 66 -15.89 -2.64 -5.33
CA LYS A 66 -16.69 -1.53 -5.86
C LYS A 66 -16.02 -0.87 -7.05
N ASP A 67 -14.74 -0.56 -6.94
CA ASP A 67 -14.04 0.34 -7.86
C ASP A 67 -13.30 -0.39 -9.00
N ALA A 68 -12.98 -1.69 -8.85
CA ALA A 68 -12.30 -2.45 -9.87
C ALA A 68 -13.17 -2.64 -11.12
N PRO A 69 -12.57 -2.57 -12.32
CA PRO A 69 -13.26 -2.85 -13.58
C PRO A 69 -13.92 -4.23 -13.62
N GLU A 70 -15.09 -4.32 -14.23
CA GLU A 70 -15.88 -5.56 -14.31
C GLU A 70 -15.11 -6.72 -14.97
N SER A 71 -14.28 -6.42 -15.97
CA SER A 71 -13.43 -7.44 -16.60
C SER A 71 -12.44 -8.10 -15.65
N LEU A 72 -11.90 -7.34 -14.68
CA LEU A 72 -11.03 -7.89 -13.63
C LEU A 72 -11.83 -8.69 -12.60
N LYS A 73 -13.00 -8.21 -12.20
CA LYS A 73 -13.92 -8.94 -11.30
C LYS A 73 -14.39 -10.27 -11.90
N ASN A 74 -14.54 -10.33 -13.22
CA ASN A 74 -14.93 -11.53 -13.95
C ASN A 74 -13.76 -12.46 -14.31
N ASN A 75 -12.51 -12.04 -14.08
CA ASN A 75 -11.35 -12.91 -14.26
C ASN A 75 -11.38 -14.04 -13.22
N GLN A 76 -11.41 -15.30 -13.68
CA GLN A 76 -11.56 -16.48 -12.82
C GLN A 76 -10.49 -16.54 -11.72
N TYR A 77 -9.23 -16.23 -12.05
CA TYR A 77 -8.13 -16.29 -11.09
C TYR A 77 -8.25 -15.17 -10.02
N LEU A 78 -8.52 -13.93 -10.44
CA LEU A 78 -8.66 -12.82 -9.51
C LEU A 78 -9.87 -13.01 -8.61
N ARG A 79 -10.96 -13.55 -9.13
CA ARG A 79 -12.14 -13.88 -8.34
C ARG A 79 -11.84 -14.92 -7.25
N MET A 80 -11.08 -15.96 -7.58
CA MET A 80 -10.60 -16.94 -6.58
C MET A 80 -9.75 -16.25 -5.49
N VAL A 81 -8.85 -15.33 -5.87
CA VAL A 81 -8.04 -14.56 -4.91
C VAL A 81 -8.93 -13.74 -3.97
N VAL A 82 -9.92 -13.06 -4.51
CA VAL A 82 -10.87 -12.24 -3.73
C VAL A 82 -11.68 -13.09 -2.76
N GLU A 83 -12.16 -14.27 -3.16
CA GLU A 83 -12.89 -15.18 -2.26
C GLU A 83 -11.98 -15.69 -1.13
N ASP A 84 -10.72 -16.02 -1.42
CA ASP A 84 -9.75 -16.42 -0.40
C ASP A 84 -9.45 -15.28 0.59
N LEU A 85 -9.34 -14.04 0.11
CA LEU A 85 -9.18 -12.86 0.96
C LEU A 85 -10.40 -12.64 1.84
N ARG A 86 -11.61 -12.80 1.30
CA ARG A 86 -12.86 -12.68 2.05
C ARG A 86 -12.96 -13.74 3.14
N GLY A 87 -12.54 -14.98 2.85
CA GLY A 87 -12.56 -16.10 3.79
C GLY A 87 -11.45 -16.05 4.86
N SER A 88 -10.47 -15.15 4.73
CA SER A 88 -9.28 -15.11 5.60
C SER A 88 -8.93 -13.71 6.10
N LEU A 89 -9.94 -12.88 6.40
CA LEU A 89 -9.72 -11.53 6.91
C LEU A 89 -8.78 -11.52 8.13
N PRO A 90 -7.72 -10.70 8.13
CA PRO A 90 -6.84 -10.62 9.28
C PRO A 90 -7.56 -9.95 10.45
N ASN A 91 -7.18 -10.36 11.68
CA ASN A 91 -7.66 -9.70 12.86
C ASN A 91 -7.22 -8.22 12.85
N PHE A 92 -8.19 -7.33 12.93
CA PHE A 92 -8.00 -5.89 12.94
C PHE A 92 -8.45 -5.33 14.29
N ARG A 93 -7.62 -4.48 14.86
CA ARG A 93 -7.93 -3.77 16.10
C ARG A 93 -7.83 -2.28 15.83
N GLU A 94 -8.83 -1.52 16.23
CA GLU A 94 -8.89 -0.07 16.01
C GLU A 94 -7.72 0.70 16.66
N ASP A 95 -7.22 0.20 17.80
CA ASP A 95 -6.06 0.78 18.49
C ASP A 95 -4.73 0.61 17.72
N TYR A 96 -4.70 -0.27 16.71
CA TYR A 96 -3.57 -0.42 15.78
C TYR A 96 -3.75 0.31 14.44
N ALA A 97 -4.91 0.92 14.25
CA ALA A 97 -5.12 1.75 13.09
C ALA A 97 -4.21 3.00 13.12
N THR A 98 -3.80 3.39 11.96
CA THR A 98 -2.93 4.56 11.78
C THR A 98 -3.19 5.22 10.44
N ILE A 99 -2.54 6.35 10.21
CA ILE A 99 -2.45 6.92 8.88
C ILE A 99 -1.55 6.02 8.02
N VAL A 100 -2.01 5.68 6.82
CA VAL A 100 -1.20 5.07 5.76
C VAL A 100 -1.23 5.97 4.54
N HIS A 101 -0.16 5.95 3.76
CA HIS A 101 -0.08 6.73 2.53
C HIS A 101 -1.01 6.15 1.44
N GLY A 102 -1.11 4.83 1.37
CA GLY A 102 -1.97 4.13 0.43
C GLY A 102 -1.38 3.89 -0.96
N ASP A 103 -0.29 4.59 -1.30
CA ASP A 103 0.43 4.42 -2.58
C ASP A 103 1.93 4.69 -2.42
N VAL A 104 2.62 3.81 -1.69
CA VAL A 104 4.05 3.97 -1.34
C VAL A 104 5.02 3.51 -2.43
N ARG A 105 4.59 3.48 -3.70
CA ARG A 105 5.45 3.09 -4.82
C ARG A 105 6.63 4.07 -5.00
N HIS A 106 7.72 3.56 -5.60
CA HIS A 106 8.98 4.29 -5.76
C HIS A 106 8.83 5.65 -6.46
N SER A 107 7.87 5.78 -7.42
CA SER A 107 7.63 7.03 -8.14
C SER A 107 7.06 8.17 -7.27
N ASN A 108 6.56 7.87 -6.08
CA ASN A 108 6.04 8.84 -5.12
C ASN A 108 7.09 9.25 -4.06
N TRP A 109 8.36 8.93 -4.30
CA TRP A 109 9.45 9.34 -3.43
C TRP A 109 10.44 10.21 -4.20
N ILE A 110 10.74 11.38 -3.64
CA ILE A 110 11.65 12.36 -4.23
C ILE A 110 12.83 12.58 -3.27
N GLU A 111 14.04 12.43 -3.78
CA GLU A 111 15.27 12.77 -3.08
C GLU A 111 15.84 14.10 -3.61
N THR A 112 15.96 15.08 -2.73
CA THR A 112 16.54 16.39 -3.05
C THR A 112 18.07 16.29 -3.17
N GLU A 113 18.70 17.33 -3.74
CA GLU A 113 20.17 17.45 -3.80
C GLU A 113 20.84 17.41 -2.42
N SER A 114 20.13 17.87 -1.38
CA SER A 114 20.61 17.80 0.01
C SER A 114 20.49 16.41 0.65
N GLY A 115 19.96 15.40 -0.08
CA GLY A 115 19.75 14.03 0.41
C GLY A 115 18.50 13.86 1.29
N LEU A 116 17.65 14.88 1.39
CA LEU A 116 16.34 14.74 2.04
C LEU A 116 15.39 13.96 1.13
N VAL A 117 14.66 13.02 1.71
CA VAL A 117 13.68 12.20 0.99
C VAL A 117 12.27 12.60 1.43
N TYR A 118 11.43 12.83 0.45
CA TYR A 118 10.03 13.19 0.62
C TYR A 118 9.11 12.12 0.02
N LEU A 119 8.02 11.85 0.71
CA LEU A 119 6.91 11.05 0.19
C LEU A 119 5.82 12.02 -0.25
N VAL A 120 5.43 11.93 -1.50
CA VAL A 120 4.48 12.85 -2.17
C VAL A 120 3.29 12.08 -2.73
N ASP A 121 2.27 12.79 -3.25
CA ASP A 121 1.05 12.21 -3.83
C ASP A 121 0.17 11.49 -2.78
N TRP A 122 -0.44 12.29 -1.90
CA TRP A 122 -1.24 11.84 -0.76
C TRP A 122 -2.71 11.56 -1.08
N ASP A 123 -3.09 11.46 -2.36
CA ASP A 123 -4.49 11.27 -2.79
C ASP A 123 -5.09 9.95 -2.32
N SER A 124 -4.25 8.97 -2.02
CA SER A 124 -4.66 7.64 -1.54
C SER A 124 -4.60 7.46 -0.02
N VAL A 125 -4.38 8.56 0.72
CA VAL A 125 -4.24 8.51 2.19
C VAL A 125 -5.48 7.90 2.87
N ARG A 126 -5.25 7.05 3.88
CA ARG A 126 -6.29 6.32 4.61
C ARG A 126 -6.00 6.22 6.10
N LEU A 127 -7.04 5.90 6.87
CA LEU A 127 -6.90 5.45 8.26
C LEU A 127 -7.17 3.94 8.30
N THR A 128 -6.12 3.13 8.40
CA THR A 128 -6.23 1.67 8.43
C THR A 128 -5.00 1.04 9.11
N ASP A 129 -4.82 -0.26 8.93
CA ASP A 129 -3.63 -0.98 9.42
C ASP A 129 -2.37 -0.60 8.63
N ARG A 130 -1.30 -0.25 9.35
CA ARG A 130 0.00 0.04 8.74
C ARG A 130 0.56 -1.07 7.85
N MET A 131 0.04 -2.31 8.00
CA MET A 131 0.43 -3.41 7.12
C MET A 131 0.02 -3.17 5.67
N PHE A 132 -0.93 -2.27 5.41
CA PHE A 132 -1.32 -1.87 4.05
C PHE A 132 -0.12 -1.38 3.24
N ASP A 133 0.60 -0.37 3.75
CA ASP A 133 1.80 0.16 3.10
C ASP A 133 3.01 -0.79 3.21
N VAL A 134 3.19 -1.42 4.38
CA VAL A 134 4.30 -2.34 4.64
C VAL A 134 4.26 -3.54 3.70
N ALA A 135 3.08 -4.11 3.46
CA ALA A 135 2.93 -5.25 2.56
C ALA A 135 3.26 -4.86 1.12
N HIS A 136 2.82 -3.67 0.67
CA HIS A 136 3.19 -3.15 -0.65
C HIS A 136 4.72 -3.04 -0.78
N MET A 137 5.39 -2.45 0.20
CA MET A 137 6.86 -2.34 0.19
C MET A 137 7.53 -3.70 0.07
N LEU A 138 7.10 -4.67 0.89
CA LEU A 138 7.75 -5.97 0.95
C LEU A 138 7.50 -6.81 -0.31
N CYS A 139 6.26 -6.87 -0.82
CA CYS A 139 5.96 -7.75 -1.94
C CYS A 139 6.43 -7.22 -3.30
N HIS A 140 6.63 -5.90 -3.46
CA HIS A 140 7.03 -5.31 -4.74
C HIS A 140 8.51 -4.91 -4.81
N TYR A 141 9.19 -4.66 -3.66
CA TYR A 141 10.54 -4.09 -3.67
C TYR A 141 11.58 -4.88 -2.89
N ILE A 142 11.17 -5.64 -1.88
CA ILE A 142 12.12 -6.25 -0.95
C ILE A 142 12.21 -7.75 -1.19
N PRO A 143 13.40 -8.31 -1.46
CA PRO A 143 13.58 -9.75 -1.54
C PRO A 143 13.14 -10.43 -0.25
N ASP A 144 12.45 -11.55 -0.36
CA ASP A 144 11.81 -12.21 0.79
C ASP A 144 12.78 -12.68 1.88
N TYR A 145 14.01 -13.02 1.52
CA TYR A 145 15.05 -13.39 2.49
C TYR A 145 15.43 -12.21 3.42
N GLN A 146 15.09 -10.97 3.05
CA GLN A 146 15.32 -9.76 3.86
C GLN A 146 14.09 -9.36 4.68
N TRP A 147 12.92 -9.94 4.48
CA TRP A 147 11.68 -9.52 5.16
C TRP A 147 11.77 -9.57 6.67
N LYS A 148 12.45 -10.60 7.23
CA LYS A 148 12.63 -10.70 8.68
C LYS A 148 13.39 -9.51 9.23
N GLU A 149 14.53 -9.16 8.62
CA GLU A 149 15.34 -8.01 9.04
C GLU A 149 14.59 -6.70 8.85
N TRP A 150 13.97 -6.51 7.69
CA TRP A 150 13.19 -5.32 7.35
C TRP A 150 12.03 -5.09 8.34
N LEU A 151 11.21 -6.11 8.58
CA LEU A 151 10.10 -6.06 9.54
C LEU A 151 10.57 -5.75 10.96
N THR A 152 11.68 -6.38 11.39
CA THR A 152 12.25 -6.14 12.71
C THR A 152 12.75 -4.70 12.85
N TYR A 153 13.44 -4.18 11.83
CA TYR A 153 13.92 -2.79 11.81
C TYR A 153 12.76 -1.79 11.79
N TYR A 154 11.71 -2.06 11.04
CA TYR A 154 10.48 -1.25 11.02
C TYR A 154 9.76 -1.25 12.37
N GLY A 155 9.92 -2.30 13.20
CA GLY A 155 9.35 -2.43 14.53
C GLY A 155 8.25 -3.48 14.67
N TYR A 156 8.15 -4.42 13.74
CA TYR A 156 7.34 -5.62 13.92
C TYR A 156 8.10 -6.73 14.63
N LYS A 157 7.40 -7.47 15.48
CA LYS A 157 7.90 -8.75 15.98
C LYS A 157 7.64 -9.82 14.90
N TYR A 158 8.71 -10.34 14.29
CA TYR A 158 8.58 -11.37 13.25
C TYR A 158 8.02 -12.67 13.83
N ASN A 159 6.79 -13.01 13.47
CA ASN A 159 6.09 -14.22 13.88
C ASN A 159 5.01 -14.59 12.85
N GLN A 160 4.39 -15.78 13.03
CA GLN A 160 3.39 -16.29 12.08
C GLN A 160 2.18 -15.37 11.93
N ILE A 161 1.74 -14.69 12.99
CA ILE A 161 0.60 -13.75 12.92
C ILE A 161 0.91 -12.59 11.98
N VAL A 162 2.12 -12.00 12.10
CA VAL A 162 2.58 -10.91 11.23
C VAL A 162 2.72 -11.40 9.78
N ILE A 163 3.24 -12.60 9.57
CA ILE A 163 3.40 -13.18 8.23
C ILE A 163 2.04 -13.47 7.57
N ASN A 164 1.08 -14.01 8.31
CA ASN A 164 -0.26 -14.24 7.79
C ASN A 164 -0.95 -12.92 7.40
N LYS A 165 -0.78 -11.89 8.24
CA LYS A 165 -1.27 -10.54 7.97
C LYS A 165 -0.61 -9.93 6.73
N LEU A 166 0.72 -10.01 6.64
CA LEU A 166 1.50 -9.60 5.47
C LEU A 166 1.00 -10.30 4.20
N PHE A 167 0.80 -11.61 4.25
CA PHE A 167 0.32 -12.38 3.11
C PHE A 167 -1.05 -11.90 2.61
N TRP A 168 -1.96 -11.57 3.50
CA TRP A 168 -3.27 -11.03 3.15
C TRP A 168 -3.17 -9.67 2.46
N TYR A 169 -2.48 -8.72 3.10
CA TYR A 169 -2.32 -7.35 2.59
C TYR A 169 -1.49 -7.29 1.30
N ALA A 170 -0.52 -8.18 1.12
CA ALA A 170 0.25 -8.28 -0.12
C ALA A 170 -0.64 -8.68 -1.31
N GLN A 171 -1.56 -9.65 -1.13
CA GLN A 171 -2.49 -10.02 -2.19
C GLN A 171 -3.43 -8.85 -2.53
N LEU A 172 -3.93 -8.12 -1.54
CA LEU A 172 -4.73 -6.92 -1.77
C LEU A 172 -3.91 -5.84 -2.52
N SER A 173 -2.63 -5.68 -2.18
CA SER A 173 -1.71 -4.78 -2.88
C SER A 173 -1.57 -5.16 -4.37
N PHE A 174 -1.34 -6.43 -4.69
CA PHE A 174 -1.32 -6.89 -6.08
C PHE A 174 -2.63 -6.60 -6.81
N LEU A 175 -3.77 -6.91 -6.19
CA LEU A 175 -5.09 -6.61 -6.77
C LEU A 175 -5.27 -5.12 -7.06
N SER A 176 -4.82 -4.25 -6.17
CA SER A 176 -4.89 -2.80 -6.34
C SER A 176 -3.99 -2.31 -7.48
N GLN A 177 -2.77 -2.84 -7.60
CA GLN A 177 -1.87 -2.50 -8.71
C GLN A 177 -2.41 -3.00 -10.06
N ILE A 178 -2.95 -4.22 -10.11
CA ILE A 178 -3.61 -4.77 -11.31
C ILE A 178 -4.74 -3.85 -11.76
N ALA A 179 -5.62 -3.41 -10.85
CA ALA A 179 -6.72 -2.51 -11.17
C ALA A 179 -6.22 -1.15 -11.68
N LYS A 180 -5.18 -0.60 -11.04
CA LYS A 180 -4.56 0.67 -11.44
C LYS A 180 -3.94 0.61 -12.83
N TYR A 181 -3.14 -0.42 -13.14
CA TYR A 181 -2.56 -0.62 -14.47
C TYR A 181 -3.64 -0.85 -15.52
N TYR A 182 -4.68 -1.61 -15.18
CA TYR A 182 -5.79 -1.84 -16.10
C TYR A 182 -6.55 -0.54 -16.46
N THR A 183 -6.81 0.31 -15.48
CA THR A 183 -7.45 1.61 -15.69
C THR A 183 -6.60 2.56 -16.56
N ASN A 184 -5.27 2.41 -16.50
CA ASN A 184 -4.32 3.16 -17.33
C ASN A 184 -4.04 2.48 -18.69
N GLU A 185 -4.77 1.42 -19.04
CA GLU A 185 -4.61 0.65 -20.28
C GLU A 185 -3.22 0.00 -20.44
N ASP A 186 -2.49 -0.15 -19.33
CA ASP A 186 -1.16 -0.77 -19.29
C ASP A 186 -1.27 -2.29 -19.10
N LEU A 187 -1.68 -2.99 -20.17
CA LEU A 187 -1.94 -4.43 -20.13
C LEU A 187 -0.68 -5.27 -19.91
N GLU A 188 0.50 -4.76 -20.26
CA GLU A 188 1.77 -5.43 -19.99
C GLU A 188 2.01 -5.54 -18.47
N ASN A 189 1.89 -4.43 -17.77
CA ASN A 189 2.03 -4.42 -16.32
C ASN A 189 0.88 -5.15 -15.61
N VAL A 190 -0.34 -5.14 -16.14
CA VAL A 190 -1.45 -5.99 -15.64
C VAL A 190 -1.04 -7.48 -15.66
N ASN A 191 -0.55 -7.97 -16.77
CA ASN A 191 -0.14 -9.37 -16.90
C ASN A 191 1.05 -9.70 -15.99
N ARG A 192 2.02 -8.80 -15.88
CA ARG A 192 3.18 -8.95 -14.98
C ARG A 192 2.74 -9.05 -13.51
N GLU A 193 1.83 -8.21 -13.06
CA GLU A 193 1.31 -8.24 -11.69
C GLU A 193 0.48 -9.49 -11.40
N ILE A 194 -0.35 -9.95 -12.35
CA ILE A 194 -1.09 -11.21 -12.21
C ILE A 194 -0.11 -12.39 -12.08
N TYR A 195 0.95 -12.40 -12.88
CA TYR A 195 1.98 -13.44 -12.80
C TYR A 195 2.73 -13.40 -11.47
N ALA A 196 3.14 -12.21 -11.03
CA ALA A 196 3.80 -12.02 -9.74
C ALA A 196 2.90 -12.47 -8.55
N LEU A 197 1.61 -12.15 -8.59
CA LEU A 197 0.64 -12.62 -7.60
C LEU A 197 0.54 -14.16 -7.58
N ARG A 198 0.57 -14.82 -8.73
CA ARG A 198 0.56 -16.30 -8.80
C ARG A 198 1.79 -16.88 -8.12
N ILE A 199 2.99 -16.40 -8.48
CA ILE A 199 4.24 -16.85 -7.86
C ILE A 199 4.21 -16.62 -6.34
N PHE A 200 3.77 -15.44 -5.92
CA PHE A 200 3.65 -15.08 -4.51
C PHE A 200 2.74 -16.06 -3.76
N ARG A 201 1.57 -16.35 -4.29
CA ARG A 201 0.62 -17.30 -3.69
C ARG A 201 1.13 -18.74 -3.67
N ASP A 202 1.77 -19.18 -4.73
CA ASP A 202 2.38 -20.54 -4.80
C ASP A 202 3.47 -20.71 -3.74
N LYS A 203 4.27 -19.68 -3.51
CA LYS A 203 5.36 -19.69 -2.54
C LYS A 203 4.90 -19.63 -1.09
N TYR A 204 3.86 -18.85 -0.79
CA TYR A 204 3.46 -18.56 0.58
C TYR A 204 2.09 -19.13 0.97
N GLY A 205 1.23 -19.45 0.00
CA GLY A 205 -0.13 -19.97 0.26
C GLY A 205 -0.17 -21.40 0.79
N LYS A 206 0.84 -22.23 0.48
CA LYS A 206 0.91 -23.65 0.90
C LYS A 206 1.38 -23.87 2.34
N LYS A 207 1.68 -22.80 3.08
CA LYS A 207 2.17 -22.86 4.46
C LYS A 207 1.07 -22.57 5.52
N ARG A 208 -0.19 -22.62 5.10
CA ARG A 208 -1.37 -22.44 5.98
C ARG A 208 -1.94 -23.77 6.44
#